data_6adb2331d5a123696d7fae8fe8ea00fb
#
_entry.id   6adb2331d5a123696d7fae8fe8ea00fb
#
_cell.length_a   1.000
_cell.length_b   1.000
_cell.length_c   1.000
_cell.angle_alpha   90.00
_cell.angle_beta   90.00
_cell.angle_gamma   90.00
#
_symmetry.space_group_name_H-M   'P 1'
#
loop_
_entity.id
_entity.type
_entity.pdbx_description
1 polymer ?
#
loop_
_entity_poly.entity_id
_entity_poly.type
_entity_poly.pdbx_seq_one_letter_code
_entity_poly.pdbx_strand_id
1 'polypeptide(L)'
;MHDHLTKLYPPEQARSLQEGLQNLATDFAAAHPDLAGQARGLTADQSEVLLIAYGDQVKPRSGSPLKGLLEFMNQRLSGLTGLHLLPHFPYSSDDGFSVIDYRRVDPALGTWEDVKALGERYNLMFDAVINHISAESHWNKEFLAGNDRGYLLQSDPGMDHSLVIRPRTHPLLTTVETPRGPKHVWTTFSADQIDLDYSNPDLLYEIADVLLLYAENGARYLRLDAVGFLWKELGTTCMHLPQTHELVKLLRTFFDIAAPGVCLVPEINGTYEENAPYFGNGSDEAQMVYNFPLPPLVGPSFHTGDD
;
A
#
# COMPACT_ATOMS: atom_id res chain seq x y z
N MET A 1 -2.08 19.55 3.46
CA MET A 1 -3.01 18.60 4.15
C MET A 1 -4.45 19.14 4.12
N HIS A 2 -4.75 20.32 4.66
CA HIS A 2 -6.13 20.88 4.69
C HIS A 2 -6.82 20.86 3.33
N ASP A 3 -6.17 21.40 2.30
CA ASP A 3 -6.74 21.54 0.95
C ASP A 3 -7.07 20.21 0.29
N HIS A 4 -6.33 19.14 0.61
CA HIS A 4 -6.62 17.79 0.14
C HIS A 4 -7.84 17.21 0.86
N LEU A 5 -7.90 17.35 2.19
CA LEU A 5 -8.99 16.83 3.00
C LEU A 5 -10.34 17.45 2.68
N THR A 6 -10.38 18.76 2.39
CA THR A 6 -11.64 19.45 2.03
C THR A 6 -12.20 19.06 0.66
N LYS A 7 -11.38 18.42 -0.19
CA LYS A 7 -11.83 17.84 -1.47
C LYS A 7 -12.39 16.42 -1.29
N LEU A 8 -12.05 15.75 -0.18
CA LEU A 8 -12.45 14.37 0.11
C LEU A 8 -13.63 14.30 1.08
N TYR A 9 -13.67 15.20 2.07
CA TYR A 9 -14.60 15.12 3.20
C TYR A 9 -15.32 16.45 3.46
N PRO A 10 -16.51 16.39 4.09
CA PRO A 10 -17.19 17.59 4.59
C PRO A 10 -16.29 18.40 5.54
N PRO A 11 -16.47 19.73 5.63
CA PRO A 11 -15.53 20.62 6.33
C PRO A 11 -15.25 20.26 7.80
N GLU A 12 -16.25 19.78 8.54
CA GLU A 12 -16.07 19.37 9.94
C GLU A 12 -15.22 18.11 10.07
N GLN A 13 -15.50 17.09 9.26
CA GLN A 13 -14.73 15.86 9.23
C GLN A 13 -13.29 16.13 8.74
N ALA A 14 -13.13 16.96 7.69
CA ALA A 14 -11.83 17.35 7.18
C ALA A 14 -10.97 18.04 8.26
N ARG A 15 -11.56 18.92 9.08
CA ARG A 15 -10.86 19.59 10.18
C ARG A 15 -10.44 18.62 11.28
N SER A 16 -11.35 17.78 11.75
CA SER A 16 -11.07 16.78 12.80
C SER A 16 -9.98 15.82 12.36
N LEU A 17 -10.07 15.30 11.11
CA LEU A 17 -9.06 14.39 10.57
C LEU A 17 -7.72 15.10 10.37
N GLN A 18 -7.70 16.37 9.94
CA GLN A 18 -6.48 17.15 9.83
C GLN A 18 -5.75 17.27 11.17
N GLU A 19 -6.46 17.63 12.23
CA GLU A 19 -5.88 17.72 13.59
C GLU A 19 -5.32 16.37 14.04
N GLY A 20 -6.06 15.28 13.82
CA GLY A 20 -5.61 13.93 14.13
C GLY A 20 -4.35 13.53 13.37
N LEU A 21 -4.34 13.67 12.05
CA LEU A 21 -3.18 13.34 11.20
C LEU A 21 -1.97 14.23 11.51
N GLN A 22 -2.18 15.53 11.78
CA GLN A 22 -1.10 16.44 12.14
C GLN A 22 -0.44 16.03 13.46
N ASN A 23 -1.24 15.69 14.48
CA ASN A 23 -0.73 15.22 15.76
C ASN A 23 0.00 13.88 15.58
N LEU A 24 -0.60 12.93 14.88
CA LEU A 24 0.01 11.63 14.61
C LEU A 24 1.39 11.79 13.92
N ALA A 25 1.49 12.63 12.89
CA ALA A 25 2.74 12.88 12.18
C ALA A 25 3.80 13.58 13.06
N THR A 26 3.40 14.57 13.85
CA THR A 26 4.34 15.31 14.71
C THR A 26 4.81 14.49 15.91
N ASP A 27 3.94 13.68 16.51
CA ASP A 27 4.28 12.77 17.59
C ASP A 27 5.24 11.69 17.10
N PHE A 28 4.99 11.14 15.93
CA PHE A 28 5.91 10.19 15.28
C PHE A 28 7.27 10.82 15.01
N ALA A 29 7.32 12.01 14.40
CA ALA A 29 8.55 12.74 14.13
C ALA A 29 9.37 13.02 15.40
N ALA A 30 8.68 13.37 16.50
CA ALA A 30 9.31 13.59 17.79
C ALA A 30 9.88 12.30 18.41
N ALA A 31 9.19 11.16 18.21
CA ALA A 31 9.64 9.85 18.68
C ALA A 31 10.78 9.26 17.82
N HIS A 32 10.86 9.65 16.53
CA HIS A 32 11.82 9.12 15.54
C HIS A 32 12.62 10.26 14.87
N PRO A 33 13.48 11.00 15.61
CA PRO A 33 14.19 12.17 15.08
C PRO A 33 15.17 11.82 13.94
N ASP A 34 15.64 10.59 13.86
CA ASP A 34 16.47 10.05 12.79
C ASP A 34 15.69 9.95 11.46
N LEU A 35 14.42 9.54 11.49
CA LEU A 35 13.54 9.51 10.33
C LEU A 35 13.07 10.93 9.95
N ALA A 36 12.71 11.74 10.94
CA ALA A 36 12.29 13.12 10.73
C ALA A 36 13.41 14.02 10.18
N GLY A 37 14.66 13.69 10.48
CA GLY A 37 15.85 14.42 10.01
C GLY A 37 16.33 14.02 8.61
N GLN A 38 15.72 13.05 7.97
CA GLN A 38 16.09 12.62 6.62
C GLN A 38 15.78 13.68 5.57
N ALA A 39 16.56 13.66 4.48
CA ALA A 39 16.30 14.54 3.35
C ALA A 39 14.93 14.26 2.72
N ARG A 40 14.20 15.32 2.43
CA ARG A 40 12.90 15.24 1.77
C ARG A 40 13.07 14.78 0.32
N GLY A 41 12.22 13.86 -0.10
CA GLY A 41 12.13 13.42 -1.48
C GLY A 41 13.05 12.26 -1.83
N LEU A 42 13.06 11.95 -3.12
CA LEU A 42 13.86 10.85 -3.68
C LEU A 42 15.34 11.24 -3.73
N THR A 43 16.18 10.39 -3.17
CA THR A 43 17.65 10.50 -3.28
C THR A 43 18.25 9.36 -4.11
N ALA A 44 17.42 8.62 -4.85
CA ALA A 44 17.86 7.53 -5.71
C ALA A 44 18.57 8.05 -6.97
N ASP A 45 19.60 7.34 -7.36
CA ASP A 45 20.34 7.56 -8.61
C ASP A 45 20.58 6.22 -9.33
N GLN A 46 21.41 6.23 -10.37
CA GLN A 46 21.71 5.03 -11.18
C GLN A 46 22.42 3.91 -10.41
N SER A 47 22.85 4.13 -9.18
CA SER A 47 23.46 3.10 -8.34
C SER A 47 22.44 2.28 -7.55
N GLU A 48 21.18 2.73 -7.50
CA GLU A 48 20.11 2.04 -6.78
C GLU A 48 19.68 0.78 -7.52
N VAL A 49 19.85 -0.36 -6.86
CA VAL A 49 19.46 -1.69 -7.37
C VAL A 49 18.68 -2.42 -6.28
N LEU A 50 17.37 -2.57 -6.50
CA LEU A 50 16.49 -3.27 -5.59
C LEU A 50 16.25 -4.71 -6.07
N LEU A 51 16.52 -5.69 -5.19
CA LEU A 51 16.04 -7.05 -5.37
C LEU A 51 14.55 -7.11 -5.02
N ILE A 52 13.75 -7.80 -5.81
CA ILE A 52 12.37 -8.14 -5.46
C ILE A 52 12.36 -9.59 -5.00
N ALA A 53 11.89 -9.86 -3.78
CA ALA A 53 11.85 -11.21 -3.22
C ALA A 53 10.74 -11.37 -2.18
N TYR A 54 10.18 -12.58 -2.13
CA TYR A 54 9.40 -13.03 -0.98
C TYR A 54 10.30 -13.34 0.21
N GLY A 55 9.79 -13.19 1.43
CA GLY A 55 10.53 -13.43 2.65
C GLY A 55 11.00 -14.88 2.83
N ASP A 56 10.34 -15.84 2.18
CA ASP A 56 10.66 -17.27 2.17
C ASP A 56 11.41 -17.75 0.93
N GLN A 57 11.87 -16.84 0.09
CA GLN A 57 12.58 -17.16 -1.16
C GLN A 57 13.84 -18.00 -0.90
N VAL A 58 14.44 -17.85 0.28
CA VAL A 58 15.58 -18.63 0.72
C VAL A 58 15.21 -19.47 1.94
N LYS A 59 15.43 -20.78 1.84
CA LYS A 59 15.21 -21.71 2.96
C LYS A 59 16.51 -21.87 3.76
N PRO A 60 16.63 -21.24 4.95
CA PRO A 60 17.81 -21.39 5.78
C PRO A 60 17.89 -22.80 6.40
N ARG A 61 19.08 -23.21 6.80
CA ARG A 61 19.25 -24.47 7.56
C ARG A 61 18.70 -24.38 8.99
N SER A 62 18.66 -23.17 9.53
CA SER A 62 18.11 -22.86 10.86
C SER A 62 17.74 -21.37 10.93
N GLY A 63 16.85 -21.01 11.85
CA GLY A 63 16.36 -19.64 11.99
C GLY A 63 15.16 -19.32 11.08
N SER A 64 14.77 -18.07 11.05
CA SER A 64 13.65 -17.58 10.24
C SER A 64 14.04 -17.46 8.77
N PRO A 65 13.08 -17.57 7.83
CA PRO A 65 13.31 -17.31 6.40
C PRO A 65 13.92 -15.93 6.14
N LEU A 66 13.47 -14.87 6.82
CA LEU A 66 14.00 -13.51 6.66
C LEU A 66 15.49 -13.43 7.04
N LYS A 67 15.94 -14.14 8.11
CA LYS A 67 17.38 -14.24 8.42
C LYS A 67 18.14 -14.96 7.32
N GLY A 68 17.57 -16.03 6.79
CA GLY A 68 18.17 -16.77 5.67
C GLY A 68 18.30 -15.90 4.43
N LEU A 69 17.29 -15.08 4.12
CA LEU A 69 17.33 -14.13 3.02
C LEU A 69 18.45 -13.10 3.21
N LEU A 70 18.57 -12.50 4.40
CA LEU A 70 19.64 -11.56 4.74
C LEU A 70 21.03 -12.18 4.58
N GLU A 71 21.24 -13.38 5.10
CA GLU A 71 22.50 -14.11 4.98
C GLU A 71 22.85 -14.40 3.52
N PHE A 72 21.88 -14.85 2.73
CA PHE A 72 22.06 -15.12 1.31
C PHE A 72 22.43 -13.85 0.54
N MET A 73 21.69 -12.76 0.74
CA MET A 73 21.99 -11.47 0.09
C MET A 73 23.40 -11.00 0.41
N ASN A 74 23.81 -11.03 1.70
CA ASN A 74 25.13 -10.59 2.13
C ASN A 74 26.28 -11.46 1.57
N GLN A 75 26.04 -12.76 1.37
CA GLN A 75 27.11 -13.70 0.96
C GLN A 75 27.17 -13.91 -0.55
N ARG A 76 26.07 -13.75 -1.27
CA ARG A 76 25.93 -14.20 -2.65
C ARG A 76 25.59 -13.09 -3.65
N LEU A 77 25.05 -11.99 -3.17
CA LEU A 77 24.61 -10.90 -4.03
C LEU A 77 25.41 -9.63 -3.70
N SER A 78 26.14 -9.13 -4.70
CA SER A 78 26.89 -7.88 -4.59
C SER A 78 26.21 -6.79 -5.43
N GLY A 79 26.36 -5.54 -5.00
CA GLY A 79 25.86 -4.39 -5.75
C GLY A 79 24.37 -4.09 -5.55
N LEU A 80 23.67 -4.81 -4.65
CA LEU A 80 22.33 -4.46 -4.24
C LEU A 80 22.36 -3.33 -3.22
N THR A 81 21.49 -2.34 -3.40
CA THR A 81 21.30 -1.24 -2.45
C THR A 81 19.98 -1.35 -1.70
N GLY A 82 19.03 -2.11 -2.24
CA GLY A 82 17.72 -2.26 -1.64
C GLY A 82 17.08 -3.63 -1.84
N LEU A 83 15.99 -3.83 -1.09
CA LEU A 83 15.14 -5.00 -1.15
C LEU A 83 13.67 -4.58 -1.18
N HIS A 84 12.96 -4.92 -2.24
CA HIS A 84 11.51 -4.96 -2.22
C HIS A 84 11.11 -6.29 -1.59
N LEU A 85 10.82 -6.24 -0.29
CA LEU A 85 10.25 -7.35 0.45
C LEU A 85 8.76 -7.40 0.15
N LEU A 86 8.35 -8.34 -0.70
CA LEU A 86 6.95 -8.59 -1.06
C LEU A 86 6.13 -8.87 0.21
N PRO A 87 4.77 -8.82 0.15
CA PRO A 87 3.96 -8.81 1.36
C PRO A 87 4.40 -9.87 2.37
N HIS A 88 4.81 -9.42 3.54
CA HIS A 88 5.37 -10.25 4.61
C HIS A 88 4.46 -10.30 5.84
N PHE A 89 3.22 -9.89 5.68
CA PHE A 89 2.17 -9.89 6.69
C PHE A 89 1.41 -11.21 6.69
N PRO A 90 0.69 -11.58 7.77
CA PRO A 90 -0.26 -12.68 7.72
C PRO A 90 -1.29 -12.44 6.61
N TYR A 91 -1.53 -13.44 5.78
CA TYR A 91 -2.42 -13.34 4.62
C TYR A 91 -3.26 -14.61 4.44
N SER A 92 -4.33 -14.53 3.67
CA SER A 92 -5.22 -15.66 3.39
C SER A 92 -5.07 -16.18 1.96
N SER A 93 -4.75 -15.32 1.00
CA SER A 93 -4.63 -15.69 -0.42
C SER A 93 -3.78 -14.69 -1.21
N ASP A 94 -3.70 -14.90 -2.53
CA ASP A 94 -3.07 -14.01 -3.51
C ASP A 94 -1.60 -13.70 -3.17
N ASP A 95 -0.86 -14.74 -2.74
CA ASP A 95 0.58 -14.67 -2.45
C ASP A 95 0.99 -13.48 -1.54
N GLY A 96 0.14 -13.17 -0.54
CA GLY A 96 0.37 -12.09 0.42
C GLY A 96 -0.46 -10.83 0.19
N PHE A 97 -1.10 -10.67 -0.98
CA PHE A 97 -1.90 -9.49 -1.31
C PHE A 97 -3.35 -9.54 -0.78
N SER A 98 -3.71 -10.53 0.03
CA SER A 98 -4.93 -10.56 0.84
C SER A 98 -4.53 -10.52 2.31
N VAL A 99 -4.21 -9.33 2.83
CA VAL A 99 -3.61 -9.13 4.15
C VAL A 99 -4.65 -9.36 5.25
N ILE A 100 -4.32 -10.21 6.23
CA ILE A 100 -5.16 -10.44 7.42
C ILE A 100 -4.89 -9.39 8.49
N ASP A 101 -3.62 -9.03 8.69
CA ASP A 101 -3.19 -8.10 9.74
C ASP A 101 -1.98 -7.28 9.25
N TYR A 102 -2.19 -5.97 9.07
CA TYR A 102 -1.16 -5.03 8.62
C TYR A 102 -0.05 -4.78 9.65
N ARG A 103 -0.28 -5.10 10.91
CA ARG A 103 0.62 -4.72 12.01
C ARG A 103 1.59 -5.81 12.42
N ARG A 104 1.51 -6.98 11.82
CA ARG A 104 2.32 -8.15 12.17
C ARG A 104 3.09 -8.68 10.99
N VAL A 105 4.30 -9.15 11.25
CA VAL A 105 5.01 -10.02 10.30
C VAL A 105 4.40 -11.42 10.39
N ASP A 106 4.28 -12.12 9.26
CA ASP A 106 3.85 -13.53 9.25
C ASP A 106 4.83 -14.35 10.11
N PRO A 107 4.33 -15.03 11.16
CA PRO A 107 5.19 -15.85 12.00
C PRO A 107 5.98 -16.94 11.25
N ALA A 108 5.51 -17.36 10.07
CA ALA A 108 6.22 -18.30 9.22
C ALA A 108 7.47 -17.67 8.57
N LEU A 109 7.52 -16.35 8.43
CA LEU A 109 8.64 -15.63 7.84
C LEU A 109 9.66 -15.14 8.90
N GLY A 110 9.17 -14.65 10.04
CA GLY A 110 10.00 -14.10 11.09
C GLY A 110 9.30 -13.05 11.94
N THR A 111 10.02 -12.02 12.33
CA THR A 111 9.55 -10.93 13.19
C THR A 111 9.94 -9.57 12.64
N TRP A 112 9.41 -8.48 13.25
CA TRP A 112 9.84 -7.12 12.92
C TRP A 112 11.34 -6.88 13.16
N GLU A 113 11.96 -7.57 14.14
CA GLU A 113 13.41 -7.50 14.37
C GLU A 113 14.19 -8.07 13.18
N ASP A 114 13.67 -9.14 12.55
CA ASP A 114 14.30 -9.71 11.35
C ASP A 114 14.17 -8.74 10.15
N VAL A 115 13.03 -8.06 10.03
CA VAL A 115 12.82 -7.02 9.00
C VAL A 115 13.74 -5.82 9.25
N LYS A 116 13.84 -5.33 10.50
CA LYS A 116 14.77 -4.23 10.86
C LYS A 116 16.21 -4.58 10.54
N ALA A 117 16.64 -5.81 10.78
CA ALA A 117 17.99 -6.28 10.43
C ALA A 117 18.27 -6.23 8.92
N LEU A 118 17.26 -6.47 8.07
CA LEU A 118 17.36 -6.22 6.63
C LEU A 118 17.52 -4.71 6.33
N GLY A 119 16.75 -3.86 7.00
CA GLY A 119 16.78 -2.40 6.87
C GLY A 119 18.10 -1.73 7.31
N GLU A 120 18.86 -2.36 8.20
CA GLU A 120 20.22 -1.90 8.57
C GLU A 120 21.23 -2.01 7.41
N ARG A 121 20.91 -2.79 6.39
CA ARG A 121 21.81 -3.10 5.26
C ARG A 121 21.29 -2.64 3.91
N TYR A 122 19.97 -2.59 3.74
CA TYR A 122 19.31 -2.36 2.46
C TYR A 122 18.20 -1.35 2.60
N ASN A 123 17.98 -0.52 1.59
CA ASN A 123 16.81 0.32 1.49
C ASN A 123 15.58 -0.59 1.27
N LEU A 124 14.66 -0.65 2.23
CA LEU A 124 13.51 -1.55 2.12
C LEU A 124 12.34 -0.89 1.40
N MET A 125 11.70 -1.65 0.53
CA MET A 125 10.39 -1.35 -0.04
C MET A 125 9.38 -2.34 0.52
N PHE A 126 8.26 -1.83 1.05
CA PHE A 126 7.12 -2.64 1.49
C PHE A 126 5.89 -2.37 0.64
N ASP A 127 5.08 -3.41 0.44
CA ASP A 127 3.76 -3.27 -0.15
C ASP A 127 2.78 -2.72 0.87
N ALA A 128 2.22 -1.56 0.56
CA ALA A 128 1.07 -0.99 1.26
C ALA A 128 -0.19 -1.46 0.52
N VAL A 129 -0.70 -2.64 0.90
CA VAL A 129 -1.92 -3.23 0.33
C VAL A 129 -3.13 -2.57 0.99
N ILE A 130 -3.37 -1.32 0.65
CA ILE A 130 -4.35 -0.46 1.33
C ILE A 130 -5.65 -0.24 0.54
N ASN A 131 -5.80 -0.84 -0.65
CA ASN A 131 -7.07 -0.82 -1.37
C ASN A 131 -8.08 -1.79 -0.78
N HIS A 132 -7.62 -2.91 -0.25
CA HIS A 132 -8.46 -4.02 0.23
C HIS A 132 -7.79 -4.74 1.40
N ILE A 133 -8.56 -5.57 2.09
CA ILE A 133 -8.12 -6.39 3.21
C ILE A 133 -8.74 -7.80 3.09
N SER A 134 -8.09 -8.79 3.67
CA SER A 134 -8.59 -10.17 3.70
C SER A 134 -9.97 -10.30 4.35
N ALA A 135 -10.79 -11.20 3.80
CA ALA A 135 -12.02 -11.64 4.44
C ALA A 135 -11.77 -12.30 5.81
N GLU A 136 -10.55 -12.76 6.10
CA GLU A 136 -10.15 -13.30 7.41
C GLU A 136 -9.61 -12.23 8.37
N SER A 137 -9.58 -10.95 7.97
CA SER A 137 -9.12 -9.85 8.81
C SER A 137 -9.96 -9.65 10.07
N HIS A 138 -9.37 -8.98 11.07
CA HIS A 138 -10.11 -8.59 12.26
C HIS A 138 -11.26 -7.63 11.93
N TRP A 139 -11.06 -6.69 11.01
CA TRP A 139 -12.10 -5.75 10.59
C TRP A 139 -13.31 -6.44 9.98
N ASN A 140 -13.10 -7.45 9.13
CA ASN A 140 -14.21 -8.22 8.59
C ASN A 140 -14.88 -9.11 9.66
N LYS A 141 -14.12 -9.70 10.56
CA LYS A 141 -14.69 -10.48 11.68
C LYS A 141 -15.59 -9.63 12.57
N GLU A 142 -15.17 -8.39 12.89
CA GLU A 142 -16.01 -7.43 13.63
C GLU A 142 -17.27 -7.06 12.83
N PHE A 143 -17.12 -6.77 11.54
CA PHE A 143 -18.24 -6.48 10.65
C PHE A 143 -19.26 -7.62 10.60
N LEU A 144 -18.81 -8.87 10.43
CA LEU A 144 -19.66 -10.07 10.44
C LEU A 144 -20.33 -10.29 11.80
N ALA A 145 -19.72 -9.86 12.89
CA ALA A 145 -20.31 -9.88 14.22
C ALA A 145 -21.31 -8.74 14.48
N GLY A 146 -21.50 -7.82 13.53
CA GLY A 146 -22.41 -6.68 13.62
C GLY A 146 -21.79 -5.40 14.14
N ASN A 147 -20.47 -5.37 14.38
CA ASN A 147 -19.68 -4.20 14.79
C ASN A 147 -19.06 -3.51 13.56
N ASP A 148 -19.91 -2.90 12.74
CA ASP A 148 -19.50 -2.21 11.53
C ASP A 148 -18.86 -0.86 11.89
N ARG A 149 -17.56 -0.70 11.58
CA ARG A 149 -16.83 0.56 11.72
C ARG A 149 -16.94 1.44 10.46
N GLY A 150 -17.60 0.95 9.40
CA GLY A 150 -17.63 1.61 8.10
C GLY A 150 -16.27 1.58 7.37
N TYR A 151 -15.41 0.60 7.66
CA TYR A 151 -14.11 0.45 6.99
C TYR A 151 -14.19 -0.36 5.71
N LEU A 152 -15.20 -1.23 5.60
CA LEU A 152 -15.41 -2.10 4.44
C LEU A 152 -16.45 -1.49 3.51
N LEU A 153 -16.09 -1.35 2.26
CA LEU A 153 -16.99 -0.77 1.26
C LEU A 153 -18.16 -1.71 0.99
N GLN A 154 -19.36 -1.19 1.12
CA GLN A 154 -20.61 -1.87 0.83
C GLN A 154 -21.33 -1.21 -0.34
N SER A 155 -22.08 -1.98 -1.12
CA SER A 155 -22.97 -1.43 -2.15
C SER A 155 -24.24 -2.26 -2.28
N ASP A 156 -25.33 -1.60 -2.68
CA ASP A 156 -26.59 -2.29 -3.00
C ASP A 156 -26.47 -2.96 -4.38
N PRO A 157 -26.78 -4.26 -4.52
CA PRO A 157 -26.79 -4.94 -5.82
C PRO A 157 -27.76 -4.34 -6.85
N GLY A 158 -28.76 -3.58 -6.39
CA GLY A 158 -29.70 -2.86 -7.26
C GLY A 158 -29.14 -1.57 -7.88
N MET A 159 -27.97 -1.12 -7.45
CA MET A 159 -27.32 0.05 -8.03
C MET A 159 -26.63 -0.29 -9.35
N ASP A 160 -26.45 0.72 -10.19
CA ASP A 160 -25.75 0.57 -11.48
C ASP A 160 -24.23 0.57 -11.29
N HIS A 161 -23.62 -0.58 -11.55
CA HIS A 161 -22.16 -0.81 -11.50
C HIS A 161 -21.55 -0.97 -12.90
N SER A 162 -22.30 -0.69 -13.96
CA SER A 162 -21.89 -1.00 -15.34
C SER A 162 -20.65 -0.24 -15.81
N LEU A 163 -20.36 0.93 -15.23
CA LEU A 163 -19.19 1.74 -15.56
C LEU A 163 -17.92 1.33 -14.81
N VAL A 164 -18.05 0.52 -13.76
CA VAL A 164 -16.91 0.14 -12.91
C VAL A 164 -15.91 -0.70 -13.68
N ILE A 165 -14.66 -0.23 -13.74
CA ILE A 165 -13.56 -1.01 -14.33
C ILE A 165 -13.25 -2.20 -13.43
N ARG A 166 -13.16 -3.38 -14.08
CA ARG A 166 -13.00 -4.66 -13.40
C ARG A 166 -11.76 -5.39 -13.91
N PRO A 167 -10.71 -5.51 -13.09
CA PRO A 167 -9.50 -6.25 -13.48
C PRO A 167 -9.69 -7.77 -13.44
N ARG A 168 -10.80 -8.25 -12.86
CA ARG A 168 -11.11 -9.68 -12.68
C ARG A 168 -12.55 -9.99 -13.15
N THR A 169 -12.83 -11.26 -13.39
CA THR A 169 -14.13 -11.73 -13.94
C THR A 169 -15.15 -12.19 -12.88
N HIS A 170 -14.73 -12.35 -11.60
CA HIS A 170 -15.66 -12.73 -10.52
C HIS A 170 -16.68 -11.60 -10.23
N PRO A 171 -17.79 -11.87 -9.51
CA PRO A 171 -18.76 -10.84 -9.14
C PRO A 171 -18.12 -9.68 -8.36
N LEU A 172 -18.51 -8.43 -8.67
CA LEU A 172 -18.01 -7.23 -7.98
C LEU A 172 -18.42 -7.20 -6.52
N LEU A 173 -19.59 -7.69 -6.20
CA LEU A 173 -20.14 -7.72 -4.85
C LEU A 173 -20.16 -9.15 -4.34
N THR A 174 -19.63 -9.34 -3.16
CA THR A 174 -19.68 -10.59 -2.41
C THR A 174 -20.72 -10.47 -1.29
N THR A 175 -21.67 -11.41 -1.24
CA THR A 175 -22.68 -11.45 -0.17
C THR A 175 -22.09 -12.11 1.06
N VAL A 176 -22.25 -11.47 2.21
CA VAL A 176 -21.84 -11.98 3.51
C VAL A 176 -23.00 -11.90 4.51
N GLU A 177 -23.06 -12.88 5.44
CA GLU A 177 -24.12 -12.92 6.45
C GLU A 177 -23.70 -12.15 7.69
N THR A 178 -24.60 -11.29 8.18
CA THR A 178 -24.43 -10.56 9.43
C THR A 178 -25.65 -10.72 10.35
N PRO A 179 -25.57 -10.41 11.65
CA PRO A 179 -26.73 -10.44 12.54
C PRO A 179 -27.88 -9.52 12.11
N ARG A 180 -27.60 -8.56 11.23
CA ARG A 180 -28.59 -7.60 10.67
C ARG A 180 -29.10 -8.03 9.30
N GLY A 181 -28.81 -9.28 8.89
CA GLY A 181 -29.13 -9.84 7.57
C GLY A 181 -27.97 -9.75 6.58
N PRO A 182 -28.19 -10.21 5.33
CA PRO A 182 -27.15 -10.24 4.32
C PRO A 182 -26.68 -8.82 3.97
N LYS A 183 -25.38 -8.70 3.75
CA LYS A 183 -24.70 -7.49 3.30
C LYS A 183 -23.91 -7.80 2.04
N HIS A 184 -23.69 -6.78 1.22
CA HIS A 184 -22.93 -6.92 -0.02
C HIS A 184 -21.69 -6.04 0.07
N VAL A 185 -20.54 -6.69 0.30
CA VAL A 185 -19.23 -6.01 0.34
C VAL A 185 -18.65 -5.94 -1.06
N TRP A 186 -17.93 -4.86 -1.33
CA TRP A 186 -17.26 -4.65 -2.61
C TRP A 186 -15.96 -5.44 -2.67
N THR A 187 -15.74 -6.15 -3.77
CA THR A 187 -14.60 -7.05 -3.96
C THR A 187 -14.04 -6.87 -5.37
N THR A 188 -13.15 -5.90 -5.54
CA THR A 188 -12.56 -5.57 -6.86
C THR A 188 -11.77 -6.73 -7.44
N PHE A 189 -10.97 -7.43 -6.63
CA PHE A 189 -10.00 -8.43 -7.07
C PHE A 189 -10.45 -9.87 -6.86
N SER A 190 -10.92 -10.21 -5.66
CA SER A 190 -11.43 -11.55 -5.31
C SER A 190 -12.41 -11.46 -4.14
N ALA A 191 -13.20 -12.51 -3.92
CA ALA A 191 -14.13 -12.58 -2.79
C ALA A 191 -13.41 -12.53 -1.42
N ASP A 192 -12.12 -12.84 -1.38
CA ASP A 192 -11.28 -12.76 -0.18
C ASP A 192 -10.64 -11.37 0.01
N GLN A 193 -10.69 -10.50 -0.99
CA GLN A 193 -10.10 -9.15 -0.95
C GLN A 193 -11.22 -8.11 -0.90
N ILE A 194 -11.64 -7.75 0.32
CA ILE A 194 -12.74 -6.80 0.54
C ILE A 194 -12.19 -5.38 0.47
N ASP A 195 -12.73 -4.57 -0.43
CA ASP A 195 -12.30 -3.18 -0.64
C ASP A 195 -12.59 -2.31 0.58
N LEU A 196 -11.68 -1.40 0.85
CA LEU A 196 -11.77 -0.44 1.93
C LEU A 196 -12.52 0.82 1.50
N ASP A 197 -13.26 1.42 2.44
CA ASP A 197 -14.09 2.60 2.20
C ASP A 197 -13.39 3.90 2.64
N TYR A 198 -12.65 4.51 1.72
CA TYR A 198 -11.98 5.79 1.97
C TYR A 198 -12.91 7.00 2.08
N SER A 199 -14.21 6.85 1.87
CA SER A 199 -15.18 7.89 2.24
C SER A 199 -15.31 8.04 3.78
N ASN A 200 -14.84 7.06 4.53
CA ASN A 200 -14.75 7.09 5.99
C ASN A 200 -13.39 7.68 6.44
N PRO A 201 -13.37 8.88 7.07
CA PRO A 201 -12.12 9.50 7.51
C PRO A 201 -11.36 8.70 8.59
N ASP A 202 -12.06 7.91 9.42
CA ASP A 202 -11.42 7.11 10.46
C ASP A 202 -10.57 5.97 9.86
N LEU A 203 -10.99 5.44 8.70
CA LEU A 203 -10.17 4.48 7.96
C LEU A 203 -8.84 5.11 7.50
N LEU A 204 -8.89 6.32 6.95
CA LEU A 204 -7.68 7.01 6.47
C LEU A 204 -6.70 7.28 7.62
N TYR A 205 -7.21 7.64 8.80
CA TYR A 205 -6.38 7.79 10.02
C TYR A 205 -5.71 6.48 10.40
N GLU A 206 -6.45 5.38 10.43
CA GLU A 206 -5.95 4.04 10.77
C GLU A 206 -4.88 3.56 9.76
N ILE A 207 -5.11 3.80 8.47
CA ILE A 207 -4.13 3.49 7.42
C ILE A 207 -2.86 4.33 7.56
N ALA A 208 -2.99 5.63 7.85
CA ALA A 208 -1.82 6.49 8.07
C ALA A 208 -0.95 5.98 9.22
N ASP A 209 -1.56 5.52 10.33
CA ASP A 209 -0.85 4.93 11.47
C ASP A 209 -0.17 3.60 11.12
N VAL A 210 -0.82 2.75 10.31
CA VAL A 210 -0.21 1.52 9.77
C VAL A 210 1.03 1.85 8.92
N LEU A 211 0.94 2.87 8.06
CA LEU A 211 2.07 3.24 7.20
C LEU A 211 3.25 3.85 8.01
N LEU A 212 2.98 4.51 9.14
CA LEU A 212 4.04 4.92 10.07
C LEU A 212 4.73 3.73 10.72
N LEU A 213 3.99 2.69 11.10
CA LEU A 213 4.58 1.45 11.59
C LEU A 213 5.55 0.84 10.56
N TYR A 214 5.22 0.94 9.26
CA TYR A 214 6.13 0.46 8.20
C TYR A 214 7.40 1.31 8.12
N ALA A 215 7.27 2.64 8.21
CA ALA A 215 8.41 3.55 8.24
C ALA A 215 9.32 3.30 9.46
N GLU A 216 8.74 3.10 10.66
CA GLU A 216 9.46 2.73 11.90
C GLU A 216 10.26 1.42 11.74
N ASN A 217 9.73 0.49 10.95
CA ASN A 217 10.36 -0.81 10.71
C ASN A 217 11.27 -0.83 9.45
N GLY A 218 11.65 0.34 8.95
CA GLY A 218 12.70 0.49 7.95
C GLY A 218 12.22 0.66 6.51
N ALA A 219 10.91 0.81 6.26
CA ALA A 219 10.42 1.10 4.92
C ALA A 219 10.94 2.46 4.42
N ARG A 220 11.79 2.43 3.41
CA ARG A 220 12.26 3.58 2.65
C ARG A 220 11.32 3.89 1.49
N TYR A 221 10.72 2.87 0.95
CA TYR A 221 9.74 2.96 -0.14
C TYR A 221 8.45 2.28 0.28
N LEU A 222 7.32 2.92 0.03
CA LEU A 222 5.98 2.36 0.19
C LEU A 222 5.36 2.18 -1.19
N ARG A 223 5.28 0.93 -1.65
CA ARG A 223 4.57 0.60 -2.87
C ARG A 223 3.08 0.57 -2.56
N LEU A 224 2.36 1.54 -3.11
CA LEU A 224 0.91 1.64 -2.94
C LEU A 224 0.25 0.67 -3.93
N ASP A 225 -0.08 -0.52 -3.45
CA ASP A 225 -0.69 -1.59 -4.25
C ASP A 225 -2.08 -1.19 -4.73
N ALA A 226 -2.34 -1.44 -6.02
CA ALA A 226 -3.63 -1.19 -6.65
C ALA A 226 -4.22 0.22 -6.39
N VAL A 227 -3.34 1.21 -6.25
CA VAL A 227 -3.69 2.58 -5.80
C VAL A 227 -4.78 3.23 -6.65
N GLY A 228 -4.86 2.91 -7.94
CA GLY A 228 -5.87 3.45 -8.86
C GLY A 228 -7.31 3.21 -8.39
N PHE A 229 -7.52 2.21 -7.56
CA PHE A 229 -8.84 1.79 -7.06
C PHE A 229 -9.19 2.31 -5.66
N LEU A 230 -8.38 3.16 -5.02
CA LEU A 230 -8.63 3.57 -3.62
C LEU A 230 -9.99 4.25 -3.41
N TRP A 231 -10.39 5.16 -4.31
CA TRP A 231 -11.67 5.84 -4.20
C TRP A 231 -12.70 5.27 -5.16
N LYS A 232 -13.91 5.04 -4.65
CA LYS A 232 -15.04 4.53 -5.44
C LYS A 232 -16.20 5.51 -5.39
N GLU A 233 -16.76 5.79 -6.55
CA GLU A 233 -17.94 6.65 -6.71
C GLU A 233 -18.81 6.05 -7.83
N LEU A 234 -20.04 5.64 -7.49
CA LEU A 234 -20.98 5.08 -8.47
C LEU A 234 -21.29 6.10 -9.57
N GLY A 235 -21.44 5.59 -10.79
CA GLY A 235 -21.60 6.45 -11.98
C GLY A 235 -20.26 6.86 -12.60
N THR A 236 -19.13 6.38 -12.06
CA THR A 236 -17.78 6.55 -12.60
C THR A 236 -17.13 5.20 -12.88
N THR A 237 -15.90 5.24 -13.40
CA THR A 237 -15.06 4.04 -13.60
C THR A 237 -14.56 3.43 -12.28
N CYS A 238 -14.66 4.14 -11.15
CA CYS A 238 -14.05 3.79 -9.87
C CYS A 238 -12.54 3.49 -9.96
N MET A 239 -11.86 4.13 -10.91
CA MET A 239 -10.44 3.97 -11.14
C MET A 239 -9.83 5.32 -11.56
N HIS A 240 -8.68 5.67 -10.99
CA HIS A 240 -7.95 6.93 -11.24
C HIS A 240 -8.79 8.20 -11.00
N LEU A 241 -9.68 8.16 -10.02
CA LEU A 241 -10.53 9.31 -9.72
C LEU A 241 -9.70 10.47 -9.12
N PRO A 242 -10.15 11.73 -9.29
CA PRO A 242 -9.46 12.87 -8.67
C PRO A 242 -9.25 12.70 -7.16
N GLN A 243 -10.19 12.07 -6.46
CA GLN A 243 -10.09 11.77 -5.04
C GLN A 243 -8.96 10.78 -4.73
N THR A 244 -8.69 9.81 -5.60
CA THR A 244 -7.54 8.91 -5.47
C THR A 244 -6.22 9.69 -5.50
N HIS A 245 -6.07 10.63 -6.42
CA HIS A 245 -4.91 11.52 -6.48
C HIS A 245 -4.79 12.40 -5.22
N GLU A 246 -5.91 12.91 -4.72
CA GLU A 246 -5.91 13.71 -3.48
C GLU A 246 -5.49 12.87 -2.25
N LEU A 247 -5.85 11.57 -2.19
CA LEU A 247 -5.36 10.66 -1.15
C LEU A 247 -3.84 10.47 -1.23
N VAL A 248 -3.27 10.25 -2.42
CA VAL A 248 -1.82 10.10 -2.58
C VAL A 248 -1.08 11.39 -2.22
N LYS A 249 -1.59 12.56 -2.62
CA LYS A 249 -1.05 13.88 -2.24
C LYS A 249 -1.13 14.11 -0.73
N LEU A 250 -2.20 13.67 -0.12
CA LEU A 250 -2.37 13.75 1.33
C LEU A 250 -1.33 12.88 2.06
N LEU A 251 -1.15 11.64 1.63
CA LEU A 251 -0.13 10.73 2.17
C LEU A 251 1.28 11.32 1.97
N ARG A 252 1.57 11.91 0.79
CA ARG A 252 2.82 12.61 0.57
C ARG A 252 3.03 13.73 1.57
N THR A 253 2.04 14.60 1.76
CA THR A 253 2.10 15.71 2.72
C THR A 253 2.27 15.21 4.15
N PHE A 254 1.62 14.11 4.50
CA PHE A 254 1.72 13.47 5.80
C PHE A 254 3.15 12.96 6.08
N PHE A 255 3.74 12.24 5.13
CA PHE A 255 5.13 11.75 5.25
C PHE A 255 6.16 12.88 5.20
N ASP A 256 5.91 13.96 4.49
CA ASP A 256 6.78 15.13 4.51
C ASP A 256 6.94 15.75 5.91
N ILE A 257 5.99 15.48 6.83
CA ILE A 257 6.05 15.89 8.24
C ILE A 257 6.63 14.78 9.11
N ALA A 258 6.14 13.54 8.96
CA ALA A 258 6.45 12.44 9.86
C ALA A 258 7.82 11.81 9.59
N ALA A 259 8.10 11.51 8.32
CA ALA A 259 9.31 10.81 7.85
C ALA A 259 9.61 11.20 6.40
N PRO A 260 10.18 12.40 6.18
CA PRO A 260 10.33 13.00 4.84
C PRO A 260 11.21 12.18 3.88
N GLY A 261 11.99 11.25 4.41
CA GLY A 261 12.77 10.31 3.65
C GLY A 261 11.97 9.18 3.00
N VAL A 262 10.73 8.91 3.40
CA VAL A 262 9.89 7.86 2.82
C VAL A 262 9.37 8.28 1.45
N CYS A 263 9.49 7.39 0.47
CA CYS A 263 9.04 7.60 -0.90
C CYS A 263 7.80 6.76 -1.21
N LEU A 264 6.79 7.37 -1.82
CA LEU A 264 5.59 6.69 -2.31
C LEU A 264 5.82 6.21 -3.75
N VAL A 265 5.42 4.97 -4.03
CA VAL A 265 5.56 4.32 -5.33
C VAL A 265 4.20 3.71 -5.71
N PRO A 266 3.31 4.46 -6.37
CA PRO A 266 2.02 3.94 -6.85
C PRO A 266 2.19 2.78 -7.81
N GLU A 267 1.45 1.69 -7.59
CA GLU A 267 1.38 0.60 -8.54
C GLU A 267 0.09 0.72 -9.36
N ILE A 268 0.30 0.91 -10.67
CA ILE A 268 -0.75 0.95 -11.68
C ILE A 268 -0.28 0.07 -12.83
N ASN A 269 -0.89 -1.09 -12.94
CA ASN A 269 -0.62 -2.01 -14.06
C ASN A 269 -1.28 -1.48 -15.34
N GLY A 270 -0.65 -0.50 -15.95
CA GLY A 270 -1.18 0.23 -17.08
C GLY A 270 -0.08 0.89 -17.92
N THR A 271 -0.49 1.74 -18.84
CA THR A 271 0.39 2.49 -19.73
C THR A 271 1.19 3.56 -18.99
N TYR A 272 2.16 4.15 -19.66
CA TYR A 272 2.87 5.32 -19.10
C TYR A 272 1.93 6.50 -18.85
N GLU A 273 0.97 6.71 -19.74
CA GLU A 273 -0.03 7.78 -19.65
C GLU A 273 -0.94 7.64 -18.42
N GLU A 274 -1.17 6.41 -17.94
CA GLU A 274 -1.93 6.13 -16.72
C GLU A 274 -1.06 6.27 -15.46
N ASN A 275 0.24 5.99 -15.55
CA ASN A 275 1.18 6.10 -14.44
C ASN A 275 1.70 7.52 -14.21
N ALA A 276 2.06 8.25 -15.28
CA ALA A 276 2.68 9.57 -15.19
C ALA A 276 1.88 10.62 -14.39
N PRO A 277 0.52 10.65 -14.41
CA PRO A 277 -0.26 11.59 -13.60
C PRO A 277 -0.01 11.50 -12.10
N TYR A 278 0.46 10.35 -11.58
CA TYR A 278 0.77 10.17 -10.16
C TYR A 278 2.07 10.87 -9.70
N PHE A 279 2.82 11.49 -10.59
CA PHE A 279 3.83 12.47 -10.21
C PHE A 279 3.21 13.82 -9.78
N GLY A 280 1.91 14.04 -10.05
CA GLY A 280 1.23 15.31 -9.80
C GLY A 280 1.92 16.44 -10.58
N ASN A 281 2.32 17.50 -9.85
CA ASN A 281 3.11 18.60 -10.42
C ASN A 281 4.64 18.32 -10.37
N GLY A 282 5.05 17.11 -10.03
CA GLY A 282 6.44 16.68 -9.84
C GLY A 282 6.94 16.79 -8.40
N SER A 283 6.14 17.32 -7.46
CA SER A 283 6.57 17.53 -6.07
C SER A 283 5.48 17.30 -5.02
N ASP A 284 4.21 17.16 -5.43
CA ASP A 284 3.06 17.12 -4.53
C ASP A 284 2.39 15.74 -4.41
N GLU A 285 2.78 14.78 -5.26
CA GLU A 285 2.23 13.43 -5.25
C GLU A 285 3.36 12.40 -5.07
N ALA A 286 3.41 11.31 -5.80
CA ALA A 286 4.44 10.29 -5.64
C ALA A 286 5.81 10.72 -6.16
N GLN A 287 6.86 10.15 -5.58
CA GLN A 287 8.25 10.40 -5.99
C GLN A 287 8.70 9.49 -7.13
N MET A 288 8.07 8.32 -7.27
CA MET A 288 8.36 7.31 -8.29
C MET A 288 7.07 6.75 -8.84
N VAL A 289 7.10 6.28 -10.08
CA VAL A 289 6.03 5.47 -10.68
C VAL A 289 6.64 4.30 -11.44
N TYR A 290 5.87 3.24 -11.63
CA TYR A 290 6.29 2.11 -12.45
C TYR A 290 6.29 2.46 -13.94
N ASN A 291 7.24 1.89 -14.67
CA ASN A 291 7.26 1.90 -16.13
C ASN A 291 7.09 0.46 -16.64
N PHE A 292 5.88 -0.06 -16.55
CA PHE A 292 5.55 -1.43 -16.96
C PHE A 292 5.83 -1.73 -18.46
N PRO A 293 5.73 -0.76 -19.40
CA PRO A 293 6.13 -0.98 -20.78
C PRO A 293 7.63 -1.27 -20.99
N LEU A 294 8.49 -0.81 -20.06
CA LEU A 294 9.95 -0.93 -20.26
C LEU A 294 10.46 -2.38 -20.29
N PRO A 295 10.12 -3.28 -19.34
CA PRO A 295 10.62 -4.65 -19.35
C PRO A 295 10.32 -5.44 -20.63
N PRO A 296 9.08 -5.42 -21.19
CA PRO A 296 8.78 -6.11 -22.44
C PRO A 296 9.44 -5.49 -23.68
N LEU A 297 9.92 -4.24 -23.61
CA LEU A 297 10.69 -3.63 -24.69
C LEU A 297 12.18 -4.01 -24.62
N VAL A 298 12.74 -3.96 -23.40
CA VAL A 298 14.17 -4.25 -23.18
C VAL A 298 14.49 -5.74 -23.34
N GLY A 299 13.62 -6.63 -22.83
CA GLY A 299 13.85 -8.08 -22.89
C GLY A 299 14.08 -8.62 -24.32
N PRO A 300 13.19 -8.34 -25.29
CA PRO A 300 13.42 -8.74 -26.69
C PRO A 300 14.70 -8.19 -27.27
N SER A 301 15.04 -6.91 -27.07
CA SER A 301 16.28 -6.31 -27.58
C SER A 301 17.53 -7.06 -27.11
N PHE A 302 17.56 -7.51 -25.85
CA PHE A 302 18.66 -8.36 -25.38
C PHE A 302 18.69 -9.75 -26.00
N HIS A 303 17.55 -10.32 -26.38
CA HIS A 303 17.48 -11.65 -27.00
C HIS A 303 17.76 -11.61 -28.52
N THR A 304 17.27 -10.59 -29.20
CA THR A 304 17.42 -10.49 -30.69
C THR A 304 18.67 -9.72 -31.08
N GLY A 305 19.24 -8.90 -30.20
CA GLY A 305 20.34 -7.99 -30.53
C GLY A 305 19.90 -6.81 -31.38
N ASP A 306 18.60 -6.55 -31.47
CA ASP A 306 18.03 -5.38 -32.14
C ASP A 306 17.98 -4.18 -31.20
N ASP A 307 18.40 -3.01 -31.66
CA ASP A 307 18.37 -1.74 -30.89
C ASP A 307 16.95 -1.13 -30.85
#